data_5f9408c9ddbe6e281a126cbc24836a28
#
_entry.id   5f9408c9ddbe6e281a126cbc24836a28
#
_cell.length_a   1.000
_cell.length_b   1.000
_cell.length_c   1.000
_cell.angle_alpha   90.00
_cell.angle_beta   90.00
_cell.angle_gamma   90.00
#
_symmetry.space_group_name_H-M   'P 1'
#
loop_
_entity.id
_entity.type
_entity.pdbx_description
1 polymer ?
#
loop_
_entity_poly.entity_id
_entity_poly.type
_entity_poly.pdbx_seq_one_letter_code
_entity_poly.pdbx_strand_id
1 'polypeptide(L)'
;DGNKTVSVNQLVSQLENGYYDLEFYTKDGGGNHVSYISANGRMTAVENSPNAWKRLYIRGINVTDGKLDLNIRMQGDEAAQSEFDGLKLISRKNDQVFLKGGDISELTWVEQNGGKYKENGKEGDCLDILKANGMNLVRLRLYNDPGNPDYEYSKELPKGIQDKEDILRLAKRAKEKGMQILLSFHYSDYWTNGDDQHIPHEWVGQDINQLKQSVYTFTRDFLEQMKAQGTTPEYVAIGNEIQAGLFYPLGYCKKEDGSSNEIDMCSLFSAASKGVREATPDSKIIIHLNGAGDKDVYNWFLGLMKNHQVDYDIIGSSYYPFWVHRDVKSVCDWAEYVTDKFDKDLLFMETGYAWNPTLPDGTPGQLSNNDPYKDMSKAGQKNFLLELSNGIKSVSNQRVLGYVYWDPIFIETPQKTGWILGGKNFVSNTTLFDFEGNRIEACDALKYNN
;
A
#
# COMPACT_ATOMS: atom_id res chain seq x y z
N ASP A 1 22.93 11.82 36.14
CA ASP A 1 22.20 11.45 34.88
C ASP A 1 21.64 10.05 35.08
N GLY A 2 20.37 9.93 35.50
CA GLY A 2 19.73 8.68 35.90
C GLY A 2 19.20 7.81 34.75
N ASN A 3 19.86 7.75 33.59
CA ASN A 3 19.43 6.87 32.51
C ASN A 3 19.94 5.46 32.64
N LYS A 4 19.02 4.48 32.68
CA LYS A 4 19.32 3.05 32.63
C LYS A 4 19.43 2.54 31.22
N THR A 5 20.37 1.65 30.95
CA THR A 5 20.37 0.80 29.78
C THR A 5 20.41 -0.65 30.23
N VAL A 6 19.43 -1.43 29.81
CA VAL A 6 19.35 -2.88 30.02
C VAL A 6 19.40 -3.57 28.67
N SER A 7 20.21 -4.61 28.55
CA SER A 7 20.29 -5.46 27.37
C SER A 7 20.30 -6.93 27.78
N VAL A 8 19.41 -7.71 27.15
CA VAL A 8 19.34 -9.16 27.33
C VAL A 8 19.59 -9.79 25.94
N ASN A 9 20.57 -10.69 25.89
CA ASN A 9 20.96 -11.36 24.66
C ASN A 9 20.74 -12.87 24.80
N GLN A 10 20.24 -13.50 23.74
CA GLN A 10 20.11 -14.94 23.65
C GLN A 10 20.49 -15.41 22.25
N LEU A 11 21.38 -16.39 22.16
CA LEU A 11 21.68 -17.09 20.91
C LEU A 11 20.84 -18.38 20.85
N VAL A 12 19.93 -18.44 19.86
CA VAL A 12 19.21 -19.66 19.50
C VAL A 12 20.02 -20.37 18.43
N SER A 13 20.30 -21.66 18.60
CA SER A 13 21.11 -22.45 17.67
C SER A 13 20.38 -23.71 17.21
N GLN A 14 20.95 -24.42 16.21
CA GLN A 14 20.37 -25.62 15.60
C GLN A 14 19.06 -25.37 14.84
N LEU A 15 18.90 -24.16 14.30
CA LEU A 15 17.79 -23.83 13.42
C LEU A 15 18.11 -24.32 12.00
N GLU A 16 17.08 -24.70 11.25
CA GLU A 16 17.21 -24.86 9.80
C GLU A 16 17.48 -23.50 9.15
N ASN A 17 18.30 -23.45 8.09
CA ASN A 17 18.48 -22.23 7.34
C ASN A 17 17.17 -21.85 6.62
N GLY A 18 16.82 -20.57 6.64
CA GLY A 18 15.57 -20.08 6.08
C GLY A 18 15.10 -18.81 6.77
N TYR A 19 13.88 -18.44 6.47
CA TYR A 19 13.26 -17.24 7.04
C TYR A 19 12.33 -17.60 8.18
N TYR A 20 12.35 -16.74 9.22
CA TYR A 20 11.56 -16.91 10.43
C TYR A 20 10.86 -15.61 10.80
N ASP A 21 9.74 -15.72 11.50
CA ASP A 21 9.13 -14.64 12.26
C ASP A 21 9.28 -14.89 13.73
N LEU A 22 9.57 -13.85 14.50
CA LEU A 22 9.53 -13.87 15.95
C LEU A 22 8.24 -13.20 16.42
N GLU A 23 7.33 -13.97 17.01
CA GLU A 23 6.16 -13.48 17.74
C GLU A 23 6.56 -13.27 19.21
N PHE A 24 6.08 -12.19 19.82
CA PHE A 24 6.28 -11.94 21.25
C PHE A 24 5.21 -11.01 21.79
N TYR A 25 5.06 -11.04 23.09
CA TYR A 25 4.17 -10.13 23.81
C TYR A 25 5.02 -9.14 24.59
N THR A 26 4.54 -7.92 24.70
CA THR A 26 5.16 -6.86 25.47
C THR A 26 4.14 -6.03 26.21
N LYS A 27 4.55 -5.50 27.37
CA LYS A 27 3.75 -4.59 28.16
C LYS A 27 4.67 -3.53 28.76
N ASP A 28 4.23 -2.29 28.74
CA ASP A 28 4.91 -1.18 29.37
C ASP A 28 4.57 -1.18 30.87
N GLY A 29 5.60 -1.26 31.71
CA GLY A 29 5.48 -1.18 33.17
C GLY A 29 5.58 0.24 33.72
N GLY A 30 5.86 1.25 32.87
CA GLY A 30 5.97 2.67 33.25
C GLY A 30 7.38 3.24 33.11
N GLY A 31 7.51 4.52 33.45
CA GLY A 31 8.71 5.33 33.25
C GLY A 31 8.88 5.79 31.80
N ASN A 32 9.77 6.76 31.56
CA ASN A 32 10.11 7.21 30.20
C ASN A 32 11.21 6.33 29.64
N HIS A 33 10.90 5.57 28.58
CA HIS A 33 11.88 4.68 27.97
C HIS A 33 11.59 4.42 26.51
N VAL A 34 12.60 3.88 25.83
CA VAL A 34 12.49 3.27 24.51
C VAL A 34 12.99 1.85 24.62
N SER A 35 12.17 0.89 24.22
CA SER A 35 12.50 -0.51 24.19
C SER A 35 12.55 -1.04 22.77
N TYR A 36 13.50 -1.91 22.48
CA TYR A 36 13.71 -2.55 21.20
C TYR A 36 13.88 -4.05 21.39
N ILE A 37 13.40 -4.80 20.43
CA ILE A 37 13.77 -6.20 20.27
C ILE A 37 14.36 -6.38 18.87
N SER A 38 15.45 -7.11 18.76
CA SER A 38 16.09 -7.41 17.48
C SER A 38 16.43 -8.88 17.35
N ALA A 39 16.41 -9.37 16.12
CA ALA A 39 16.75 -10.74 15.75
C ALA A 39 17.52 -10.74 14.43
N ASN A 40 18.79 -11.22 14.44
CA ASN A 40 19.71 -11.22 13.29
C ASN A 40 19.76 -9.85 12.58
N GLY A 41 19.85 -8.76 13.35
CA GLY A 41 19.93 -7.40 12.83
C GLY A 41 18.59 -6.76 12.42
N ARG A 42 17.50 -7.52 12.34
CA ARG A 42 16.16 -6.94 12.21
C ARG A 42 15.67 -6.49 13.57
N MET A 43 15.06 -5.32 13.64
CA MET A 43 14.67 -4.69 14.87
C MET A 43 13.25 -4.12 14.79
N THR A 44 12.52 -4.19 15.91
CA THR A 44 11.26 -3.46 16.08
C THR A 44 11.29 -2.68 17.39
N ALA A 45 10.76 -1.46 17.36
CA ALA A 45 10.53 -0.69 18.57
C ALA A 45 9.30 -1.22 19.28
N VAL A 46 9.33 -1.18 20.60
CA VAL A 46 8.20 -1.52 21.45
C VAL A 46 7.46 -0.24 21.79
N GLU A 47 6.18 -0.16 21.42
CA GLU A 47 5.33 0.96 21.80
C GLU A 47 5.05 0.96 23.30
N ASN A 48 5.10 2.14 23.89
CA ASN A 48 4.69 2.35 25.26
C ASN A 48 3.16 2.26 25.37
N SER A 49 2.66 1.14 25.86
CA SER A 49 1.24 0.93 26.12
C SER A 49 1.05 0.51 27.57
N PRO A 50 0.81 1.47 28.47
CA PRO A 50 0.74 1.17 29.88
C PRO A 50 -0.39 0.16 30.19
N ASN A 51 -0.07 -0.83 31.00
CA ASN A 51 -0.99 -1.82 31.57
C ASN A 51 -1.70 -2.79 30.61
N ALA A 52 -1.32 -2.88 29.33
CA ALA A 52 -1.91 -3.83 28.39
C ALA A 52 -0.83 -4.64 27.66
N TRP A 53 -0.98 -5.96 27.62
CA TRP A 53 -0.16 -6.82 26.80
C TRP A 53 -0.47 -6.58 25.33
N LYS A 54 0.57 -6.30 24.52
CA LYS A 54 0.49 -6.22 23.06
C LYS A 54 1.28 -7.35 22.43
N ARG A 55 0.72 -7.98 21.42
CA ARG A 55 1.41 -8.96 20.58
C ARG A 55 2.09 -8.23 19.42
N LEU A 56 3.39 -8.47 19.26
CA LEU A 56 4.22 -7.88 18.22
C LEU A 56 5.00 -8.96 17.47
N TYR A 57 5.57 -8.57 16.31
CA TYR A 57 6.34 -9.48 15.46
C TYR A 57 7.60 -8.81 14.92
N ILE A 58 8.68 -9.61 14.77
CA ILE A 58 9.78 -9.32 13.85
C ILE A 58 9.65 -10.32 12.72
N ARG A 59 9.43 -9.85 11.50
CA ARG A 59 9.18 -10.71 10.34
C ARG A 59 10.38 -10.85 9.43
N GLY A 60 10.44 -11.99 8.70
CA GLY A 60 11.44 -12.23 7.67
C GLY A 60 12.88 -12.24 8.20
N ILE A 61 13.11 -12.79 9.39
CA ILE A 61 14.44 -12.96 9.97
C ILE A 61 15.18 -14.04 9.17
N ASN A 62 16.28 -13.67 8.53
CA ASN A 62 17.08 -14.61 7.76
C ASN A 62 18.07 -15.36 8.67
N VAL A 63 18.00 -16.70 8.67
CA VAL A 63 18.93 -17.61 9.32
C VAL A 63 19.72 -18.33 8.24
N THR A 64 21.04 -18.12 8.21
CA THR A 64 21.95 -18.68 7.16
C THR A 64 23.00 -19.63 7.73
N ASP A 65 23.20 -19.64 9.05
CA ASP A 65 24.22 -20.44 9.73
C ASP A 65 23.63 -21.29 10.88
N GLY A 66 22.32 -21.50 10.87
CA GLY A 66 21.60 -22.23 11.90
C GLY A 66 21.46 -21.47 13.23
N LYS A 67 21.73 -20.17 13.23
CA LYS A 67 21.72 -19.35 14.44
C LYS A 67 20.84 -18.12 14.32
N LEU A 68 20.24 -17.73 15.44
CA LEU A 68 19.49 -16.50 15.60
C LEU A 68 19.99 -15.78 16.84
N ASP A 69 20.51 -14.57 16.64
CA ASP A 69 20.95 -13.68 17.72
C ASP A 69 19.78 -12.76 18.10
N LEU A 70 19.21 -13.00 19.28
CA LEU A 70 18.11 -12.23 19.85
C LEU A 70 18.64 -11.23 20.86
N ASN A 71 18.29 -9.95 20.70
CA ASN A 71 18.62 -8.91 21.64
C ASN A 71 17.37 -8.11 22.03
N ILE A 72 17.14 -7.97 23.34
CA ILE A 72 16.13 -7.07 23.91
C ILE A 72 16.90 -5.95 24.62
N ARG A 73 16.63 -4.71 24.22
CA ARG A 73 17.27 -3.53 24.82
C ARG A 73 16.23 -2.52 25.26
N MET A 74 16.40 -2.01 26.47
CA MET A 74 15.63 -0.90 27.01
C MET A 74 16.60 0.23 27.40
N GLN A 75 16.24 1.46 27.10
CA GLN A 75 16.95 2.67 27.52
C GLN A 75 15.95 3.67 28.05
N GLY A 76 16.09 4.11 29.28
CA GLY A 76 15.13 5.03 29.90
C GLY A 76 15.58 5.53 31.27
N ASP A 77 14.67 6.19 31.96
CA ASP A 77 14.88 6.71 33.30
C ASP A 77 14.94 5.59 34.36
N GLU A 78 15.11 5.95 35.62
CA GLU A 78 15.19 4.97 36.73
C GLU A 78 13.88 4.18 36.94
N ALA A 79 12.74 4.75 36.58
CA ALA A 79 11.42 4.14 36.69
C ALA A 79 11.06 3.27 35.46
N ALA A 80 11.90 3.26 34.43
CA ALA A 80 11.65 2.54 33.19
C ALA A 80 11.48 1.04 33.39
N GLN A 81 10.39 0.49 32.89
CA GLN A 81 10.06 -0.95 32.96
C GLN A 81 9.41 -1.40 31.65
N SER A 82 9.88 -2.52 31.12
CA SER A 82 9.25 -3.23 30.01
C SER A 82 9.19 -4.72 30.33
N GLU A 83 8.06 -5.32 30.05
CA GLU A 83 7.84 -6.76 30.21
C GLU A 83 7.78 -7.40 28.81
N PHE A 84 8.41 -8.55 28.64
CA PHE A 84 8.39 -9.36 27.44
C PHE A 84 8.02 -10.79 27.80
N ASP A 85 7.14 -11.41 27.00
CA ASP A 85 6.68 -12.79 27.23
C ASP A 85 6.34 -13.48 25.92
N GLY A 86 6.19 -14.81 25.97
CA GLY A 86 5.68 -15.63 24.89
C GLY A 86 6.49 -15.58 23.58
N LEU A 87 7.83 -15.42 23.69
CA LEU A 87 8.68 -15.38 22.49
C LEU A 87 8.60 -16.71 21.75
N LYS A 88 8.08 -16.64 20.51
CA LYS A 88 7.87 -17.81 19.66
C LYS A 88 8.46 -17.57 18.28
N LEU A 89 9.38 -18.46 17.88
CA LEU A 89 9.96 -18.45 16.55
C LEU A 89 9.13 -19.32 15.61
N ILE A 90 8.71 -18.75 14.49
CA ILE A 90 7.83 -19.37 13.50
C ILE A 90 8.61 -19.47 12.20
N SER A 91 8.86 -20.70 11.71
CA SER A 91 9.50 -20.90 10.41
C SER A 91 8.57 -20.43 9.27
N ARG A 92 9.12 -19.66 8.34
CA ARG A 92 8.42 -19.23 7.13
C ARG A 92 8.89 -20.01 5.93
N LYS A 93 7.95 -20.41 5.09
CA LYS A 93 8.29 -21.05 3.81
C LYS A 93 8.75 -20.03 2.75
N ASN A 94 8.46 -18.75 2.94
CA ASN A 94 8.75 -17.68 1.98
C ASN A 94 9.32 -16.44 2.66
N ASP A 95 10.12 -15.72 1.90
CA ASP A 95 10.86 -14.48 2.15
C ASP A 95 9.96 -13.23 2.23
N GLN A 96 8.84 -13.31 2.93
CA GLN A 96 7.83 -12.26 2.88
C GLN A 96 8.25 -11.01 3.67
N VAL A 97 8.83 -10.05 2.96
CA VAL A 97 9.18 -8.73 3.52
C VAL A 97 7.90 -7.95 3.80
N PHE A 98 7.81 -7.31 4.97
CA PHE A 98 6.72 -6.39 5.28
C PHE A 98 6.73 -5.20 4.29
N LEU A 99 5.65 -5.06 3.52
CA LEU A 99 5.56 -4.07 2.47
C LEU A 99 5.18 -2.70 3.04
N LYS A 100 5.99 -1.71 2.72
CA LYS A 100 5.75 -0.30 3.00
C LYS A 100 5.85 0.44 1.69
N GLY A 101 4.69 0.57 1.06
CA GLY A 101 4.57 1.13 -0.27
C GLY A 101 4.16 2.60 -0.26
N GLY A 102 4.38 3.24 -1.41
CA GLY A 102 3.81 4.54 -1.73
C GLY A 102 3.42 4.61 -3.19
N ASP A 103 2.28 5.23 -3.46
CA ASP A 103 1.88 5.55 -4.83
C ASP A 103 2.67 6.77 -5.31
N ILE A 104 3.41 6.60 -6.38
CA ILE A 104 4.29 7.65 -6.92
C ILE A 104 3.89 8.07 -8.34
N SER A 105 2.68 7.76 -8.75
CA SER A 105 2.25 7.88 -10.14
C SER A 105 2.27 9.32 -10.66
N GLU A 106 2.09 10.32 -9.80
CA GLU A 106 2.21 11.74 -10.15
C GLU A 106 3.64 12.30 -10.06
N LEU A 107 4.65 11.49 -9.73
CA LEU A 107 6.01 12.01 -9.50
C LEU A 107 6.56 12.80 -10.70
N THR A 108 6.35 12.27 -11.91
CA THR A 108 6.76 12.96 -13.14
C THR A 108 6.03 14.31 -13.28
N TRP A 109 4.73 14.35 -12.99
CA TRP A 109 3.93 15.57 -13.07
C TRP A 109 4.40 16.63 -12.07
N VAL A 110 4.66 16.23 -10.83
CA VAL A 110 5.19 17.12 -9.80
C VAL A 110 6.57 17.68 -10.18
N GLU A 111 7.50 16.82 -10.63
CA GLU A 111 8.86 17.23 -10.99
C GLU A 111 8.88 18.15 -12.23
N GLN A 112 8.08 17.86 -13.26
CA GLN A 112 7.93 18.72 -14.44
C GLN A 112 7.40 20.12 -14.13
N ASN A 113 6.61 20.23 -13.06
CA ASN A 113 6.02 21.51 -12.62
C ASN A 113 6.82 22.18 -11.49
N GLY A 114 8.09 21.78 -11.32
CA GLY A 114 9.05 22.41 -10.44
C GLY A 114 8.94 22.01 -8.97
N GLY A 115 8.23 20.93 -8.66
CA GLY A 115 8.21 20.32 -7.33
C GLY A 115 9.59 19.80 -6.95
N LYS A 116 9.99 19.98 -5.69
CA LYS A 116 11.32 19.61 -5.19
C LYS A 116 11.18 19.00 -3.82
N TYR A 117 11.93 17.90 -3.63
CA TYR A 117 11.93 17.14 -2.37
C TYR A 117 13.21 17.41 -1.60
N LYS A 118 13.08 17.50 -0.28
CA LYS A 118 14.19 17.84 0.60
C LYS A 118 14.23 16.95 1.83
N GLU A 119 15.43 16.57 2.23
CA GLU A 119 15.70 15.96 3.52
C GLU A 119 16.76 16.78 4.25
N ASN A 120 16.46 17.17 5.51
CA ASN A 120 17.33 18.03 6.32
C ASN A 120 17.74 19.35 5.59
N GLY A 121 16.81 19.94 4.85
CA GLY A 121 16.99 21.18 4.11
C GLY A 121 17.80 21.06 2.81
N LYS A 122 18.20 19.84 2.40
CA LYS A 122 18.91 19.59 1.13
C LYS A 122 17.97 18.97 0.12
N GLU A 123 17.97 19.53 -1.11
CA GLU A 123 17.28 18.91 -2.25
C GLU A 123 17.87 17.54 -2.56
N GLY A 124 17.00 16.58 -2.89
CA GLY A 124 17.36 15.23 -3.24
C GLY A 124 16.32 14.58 -4.16
N ASP A 125 16.67 13.42 -4.69
CA ASP A 125 15.74 12.58 -5.43
C ASP A 125 14.65 12.04 -4.49
N CYS A 126 13.38 12.17 -4.90
CA CYS A 126 12.24 11.73 -4.10
C CYS A 126 12.35 10.25 -3.68
N LEU A 127 12.68 9.38 -4.62
CA LEU A 127 12.77 7.94 -4.36
C LEU A 127 13.96 7.60 -3.46
N ASP A 128 15.08 8.32 -3.57
CA ASP A 128 16.21 8.14 -2.65
C ASP A 128 15.81 8.50 -1.22
N ILE A 129 15.10 9.62 -1.03
CA ILE A 129 14.62 10.03 0.29
C ILE A 129 13.66 8.97 0.86
N LEU A 130 12.65 8.55 0.08
CA LEU A 130 11.69 7.55 0.54
C LEU A 130 12.33 6.20 0.84
N LYS A 131 13.23 5.73 -0.03
CA LYS A 131 13.99 4.48 0.16
C LYS A 131 14.87 4.52 1.42
N ALA A 132 15.62 5.60 1.61
CA ALA A 132 16.48 5.79 2.79
C ALA A 132 15.66 5.82 4.09
N ASN A 133 14.40 6.21 4.01
CA ASN A 133 13.46 6.18 5.12
C ASN A 133 12.68 4.86 5.26
N GLY A 134 12.94 3.86 4.42
CA GLY A 134 12.43 2.50 4.61
C GLY A 134 11.27 2.08 3.69
N MET A 135 10.83 2.93 2.77
CA MET A 135 9.89 2.52 1.72
C MET A 135 10.56 1.48 0.82
N ASN A 136 9.86 0.38 0.54
CA ASN A 136 10.41 -0.75 -0.22
C ASN A 136 9.56 -1.16 -1.42
N LEU A 137 8.42 -0.53 -1.61
CA LEU A 137 7.47 -0.78 -2.69
C LEU A 137 6.98 0.54 -3.28
N VAL A 138 6.87 0.62 -4.60
CA VAL A 138 6.14 1.70 -5.27
C VAL A 138 4.91 1.15 -5.96
N ARG A 139 3.80 1.88 -5.87
CA ARG A 139 2.61 1.66 -6.70
C ARG A 139 2.66 2.60 -7.89
N LEU A 140 2.33 2.08 -9.06
CA LEU A 140 2.27 2.80 -10.33
C LEU A 140 0.90 2.55 -10.96
N ARG A 141 0.11 3.61 -11.15
CA ARG A 141 -1.20 3.57 -11.81
C ARG A 141 -1.03 3.75 -13.31
N LEU A 142 -1.58 2.86 -14.10
CA LEU A 142 -1.54 2.91 -15.55
C LEU A 142 -2.93 3.19 -16.10
N TYR A 143 -3.06 4.29 -16.83
CA TYR A 143 -4.20 4.59 -17.71
C TYR A 143 -3.92 4.16 -19.15
N ASN A 144 -4.98 3.99 -19.94
CA ASN A 144 -4.84 3.56 -21.34
C ASN A 144 -4.33 4.70 -22.24
N ASP A 145 -5.03 5.83 -22.27
CA ASP A 145 -4.67 7.03 -23.05
C ASP A 145 -5.09 8.30 -22.30
N PRO A 146 -4.39 8.65 -21.19
CA PRO A 146 -4.69 9.86 -20.42
C PRO A 146 -4.34 11.13 -21.21
N GLY A 147 -5.18 12.15 -21.07
CA GLY A 147 -5.00 13.43 -21.78
C GLY A 147 -5.41 13.36 -23.25
N ASN A 148 -6.25 12.41 -23.66
CA ASN A 148 -6.82 12.32 -24.99
C ASN A 148 -7.85 13.46 -25.17
N PRO A 149 -7.64 14.42 -26.10
CA PRO A 149 -8.51 15.56 -26.26
C PRO A 149 -9.88 15.21 -26.86
N ASP A 150 -9.99 14.06 -27.51
CA ASP A 150 -11.19 13.58 -28.21
C ASP A 150 -12.12 12.78 -27.30
N TYR A 151 -11.71 12.57 -26.01
CA TYR A 151 -12.50 11.82 -25.05
C TYR A 151 -12.82 12.65 -23.81
N GLU A 152 -14.11 12.87 -23.55
CA GLU A 152 -14.59 13.77 -22.51
C GLU A 152 -14.01 13.46 -21.13
N TYR A 153 -13.91 12.19 -20.77
CA TYR A 153 -13.39 11.76 -19.47
C TYR A 153 -11.87 11.90 -19.34
N SER A 154 -11.12 11.84 -20.43
CA SER A 154 -9.67 11.84 -20.44
C SER A 154 -9.01 13.21 -20.62
N LYS A 155 -9.69 14.12 -21.35
CA LYS A 155 -9.13 15.43 -21.76
C LYS A 155 -8.62 16.31 -20.61
N GLU A 156 -9.11 16.07 -19.39
CA GLU A 156 -8.72 16.83 -18.22
C GLU A 156 -7.43 16.33 -17.57
N LEU A 157 -6.93 15.14 -17.97
CA LEU A 157 -5.66 14.63 -17.44
C LEU A 157 -4.46 15.21 -18.22
N PRO A 158 -3.29 15.34 -17.56
CA PRO A 158 -2.06 15.73 -18.24
C PRO A 158 -1.59 14.62 -19.18
N LYS A 159 -1.38 14.96 -20.46
CA LYS A 159 -0.86 14.02 -21.46
C LYS A 159 0.60 13.62 -21.13
N GLY A 160 0.93 12.35 -21.31
CA GLY A 160 2.26 11.82 -21.04
C GLY A 160 2.56 11.62 -19.55
N ILE A 161 1.53 11.62 -18.72
CA ILE A 161 1.58 11.31 -17.30
C ILE A 161 0.69 10.09 -17.04
N GLN A 162 1.21 9.10 -16.34
CA GLN A 162 0.53 7.84 -16.02
C GLN A 162 0.12 7.02 -17.26
N ASP A 163 0.66 7.33 -18.43
CA ASP A 163 0.58 6.50 -19.63
C ASP A 163 1.67 5.41 -19.64
N LYS A 164 1.69 4.60 -20.69
CA LYS A 164 2.64 3.48 -20.81
C LYS A 164 4.09 3.94 -20.72
N GLU A 165 4.45 5.05 -21.37
CA GLU A 165 5.82 5.55 -21.43
C GLU A 165 6.27 6.09 -20.06
N ASP A 166 5.40 6.82 -19.38
CA ASP A 166 5.67 7.36 -18.07
C ASP A 166 5.84 6.24 -17.02
N ILE A 167 4.92 5.27 -17.02
CA ILE A 167 4.99 4.13 -16.10
C ILE A 167 6.25 3.28 -16.35
N LEU A 168 6.65 3.05 -17.60
CA LEU A 168 7.91 2.36 -17.91
C LEU A 168 9.11 3.13 -17.36
N ARG A 169 9.13 4.47 -17.48
CA ARG A 169 10.19 5.34 -16.96
C ARG A 169 10.25 5.30 -15.42
N LEU A 170 9.11 5.45 -14.74
CA LEU A 170 9.02 5.38 -13.27
C LEU A 170 9.40 3.99 -12.75
N ALA A 171 8.95 2.92 -13.42
CA ALA A 171 9.29 1.55 -13.07
C ALA A 171 10.81 1.30 -13.14
N LYS A 172 11.48 1.80 -14.19
CA LYS A 172 12.94 1.71 -14.32
C LYS A 172 13.64 2.45 -13.18
N ARG A 173 13.22 3.68 -12.91
CA ARG A 173 13.77 4.50 -11.82
C ARG A 173 13.59 3.82 -10.45
N ALA A 174 12.44 3.20 -10.19
CA ALA A 174 12.19 2.45 -8.95
C ALA A 174 13.08 1.21 -8.82
N LYS A 175 13.23 0.42 -9.88
CA LYS A 175 14.11 -0.77 -9.88
C LYS A 175 15.58 -0.41 -9.69
N GLU A 176 16.07 0.66 -10.30
CA GLU A 176 17.43 1.17 -10.10
C GLU A 176 17.71 1.54 -8.63
N LYS A 177 16.67 1.94 -7.88
CA LYS A 177 16.73 2.18 -6.43
C LYS A 177 16.51 0.89 -5.60
N GLY A 178 16.34 -0.27 -6.22
CA GLY A 178 16.08 -1.54 -5.54
C GLY A 178 14.73 -1.58 -4.81
N MET A 179 13.70 -0.92 -5.35
CA MET A 179 12.32 -0.98 -4.85
C MET A 179 11.51 -2.00 -5.64
N GLN A 180 10.57 -2.65 -4.97
CA GLN A 180 9.57 -3.50 -5.61
C GLN A 180 8.53 -2.64 -6.34
N ILE A 181 7.86 -3.22 -7.33
CA ILE A 181 6.83 -2.55 -8.12
C ILE A 181 5.49 -3.26 -7.93
N LEU A 182 4.46 -2.47 -7.63
CA LEU A 182 3.06 -2.81 -7.76
C LEU A 182 2.49 -2.01 -8.93
N LEU A 183 2.19 -2.69 -10.03
CA LEU A 183 1.49 -2.08 -11.16
C LEU A 183 -0.01 -2.15 -10.94
N SER A 184 -0.71 -1.03 -11.04
CA SER A 184 -2.16 -0.95 -10.93
C SER A 184 -2.77 -0.55 -12.26
N PHE A 185 -3.35 -1.51 -12.98
CA PHE A 185 -4.12 -1.20 -14.18
C PHE A 185 -5.43 -0.52 -13.79
N HIS A 186 -5.70 0.66 -14.35
CA HIS A 186 -7.00 1.30 -14.19
C HIS A 186 -7.97 0.87 -15.29
N TYR A 187 -7.46 0.41 -16.46
CA TYR A 187 -8.25 0.02 -17.61
C TYR A 187 -9.23 1.13 -18.04
N SER A 188 -8.81 2.36 -17.96
CA SER A 188 -9.55 3.55 -18.31
C SER A 188 -8.58 4.62 -18.78
N ASP A 189 -9.08 5.64 -19.43
CA ASP A 189 -8.32 6.85 -19.78
C ASP A 189 -8.42 7.92 -18.67
N TYR A 190 -9.10 7.59 -17.57
CA TYR A 190 -9.40 8.51 -16.47
C TYR A 190 -9.40 7.80 -15.12
N TRP A 191 -9.54 8.55 -14.06
CA TRP A 191 -9.69 8.05 -12.69
C TRP A 191 -10.80 6.99 -12.61
N THR A 192 -10.51 5.89 -11.92
CA THR A 192 -11.47 4.84 -11.63
C THR A 192 -11.62 4.64 -10.13
N ASN A 193 -12.84 4.35 -9.72
CA ASN A 193 -13.21 4.01 -8.34
C ASN A 193 -14.45 3.11 -8.36
N GLY A 194 -15.03 2.85 -7.21
CA GLY A 194 -16.22 1.98 -7.13
C GLY A 194 -17.44 2.45 -7.90
N ASP A 195 -17.55 3.76 -8.17
CA ASP A 195 -18.68 4.36 -8.86
C ASP A 195 -18.39 4.62 -10.35
N ASP A 196 -17.12 4.81 -10.70
CA ASP A 196 -16.68 5.20 -12.05
C ASP A 196 -15.65 4.22 -12.61
N GLN A 197 -16.05 3.46 -13.64
CA GLN A 197 -15.22 2.48 -14.36
C GLN A 197 -15.44 2.66 -15.87
N HIS A 198 -15.02 3.81 -16.41
CA HIS A 198 -15.24 4.16 -17.81
C HIS A 198 -14.48 3.24 -18.77
N ILE A 199 -15.14 2.85 -19.87
CA ILE A 199 -14.50 2.14 -20.97
C ILE A 199 -13.47 3.09 -21.62
N PRO A 200 -12.19 2.67 -21.85
CA PRO A 200 -11.24 3.48 -22.59
C PRO A 200 -11.76 3.89 -23.97
N HIS A 201 -11.42 5.07 -24.44
CA HIS A 201 -11.87 5.61 -25.72
C HIS A 201 -11.66 4.63 -26.88
N GLU A 202 -10.51 4.02 -26.95
CA GLU A 202 -10.15 3.01 -27.97
C GLU A 202 -11.10 1.79 -27.97
N TRP A 203 -11.74 1.48 -26.82
CA TRP A 203 -12.60 0.31 -26.66
C TRP A 203 -14.09 0.64 -26.66
N VAL A 204 -14.46 1.91 -26.83
CA VAL A 204 -15.87 2.33 -26.92
C VAL A 204 -16.55 1.64 -28.10
N GLY A 205 -17.75 1.10 -27.87
CA GLY A 205 -18.54 0.38 -28.88
C GLY A 205 -18.21 -1.11 -29.01
N GLN A 206 -17.21 -1.62 -28.24
CA GLN A 206 -16.94 -3.05 -28.17
C GLN A 206 -18.03 -3.78 -27.37
N ASP A 207 -18.33 -5.00 -27.79
CA ASP A 207 -19.13 -5.93 -26.98
C ASP A 207 -18.28 -6.58 -25.89
N ILE A 208 -18.91 -7.36 -24.99
CA ILE A 208 -18.24 -8.00 -23.88
C ILE A 208 -17.11 -8.95 -24.30
N ASN A 209 -17.23 -9.64 -25.46
CA ASN A 209 -16.19 -10.55 -25.93
C ASN A 209 -14.99 -9.79 -26.49
N GLN A 210 -15.23 -8.67 -27.15
CA GLN A 210 -14.20 -7.76 -27.62
C GLN A 210 -13.48 -7.11 -26.44
N LEU A 211 -14.21 -6.65 -25.40
CA LEU A 211 -13.60 -6.10 -24.17
C LEU A 211 -12.73 -7.12 -23.46
N LYS A 212 -13.16 -8.38 -23.37
CA LYS A 212 -12.31 -9.47 -22.80
C LYS A 212 -11.00 -9.63 -23.57
N GLN A 213 -11.05 -9.55 -24.89
CA GLN A 213 -9.84 -9.64 -25.70
C GLN A 213 -8.96 -8.40 -25.54
N SER A 214 -9.56 -7.20 -25.47
CA SER A 214 -8.83 -5.94 -25.30
C SER A 214 -8.11 -5.88 -23.94
N VAL A 215 -8.80 -6.20 -22.84
CA VAL A 215 -8.18 -6.20 -21.51
C VAL A 215 -7.07 -7.26 -21.39
N TYR A 216 -7.29 -8.45 -21.92
CA TYR A 216 -6.26 -9.49 -21.97
C TYR A 216 -5.02 -9.03 -22.73
N THR A 217 -5.20 -8.51 -23.95
CA THR A 217 -4.10 -8.07 -24.81
C THR A 217 -3.35 -6.89 -24.19
N PHE A 218 -4.06 -5.86 -23.72
CA PHE A 218 -3.47 -4.71 -23.07
C PHE A 218 -2.62 -5.10 -21.84
N THR A 219 -3.15 -5.98 -21.00
CA THR A 219 -2.47 -6.46 -19.80
C THR A 219 -1.20 -7.24 -20.16
N ARG A 220 -1.32 -8.24 -21.05
CA ARG A 220 -0.19 -9.06 -21.48
C ARG A 220 0.89 -8.21 -22.12
N ASP A 221 0.54 -7.41 -23.12
CA ASP A 221 1.52 -6.69 -23.94
C ASP A 221 2.27 -5.64 -23.14
N PHE A 222 1.61 -4.96 -22.20
CA PHE A 222 2.31 -4.01 -21.33
C PHE A 222 3.24 -4.71 -20.33
N LEU A 223 2.84 -5.83 -19.76
CA LEU A 223 3.70 -6.60 -18.86
C LEU A 223 4.89 -7.22 -19.60
N GLU A 224 4.73 -7.63 -20.86
CA GLU A 224 5.84 -8.06 -21.71
C GLU A 224 6.84 -6.92 -21.96
N GLN A 225 6.37 -5.68 -22.18
CA GLN A 225 7.24 -4.51 -22.29
C GLN A 225 8.00 -4.25 -20.98
N MET A 226 7.34 -4.29 -19.83
CA MET A 226 8.01 -4.16 -18.52
C MET A 226 9.06 -5.24 -18.31
N LYS A 227 8.75 -6.49 -18.67
CA LYS A 227 9.67 -7.63 -18.59
C LYS A 227 10.87 -7.44 -19.51
N ALA A 228 10.65 -6.99 -20.75
CA ALA A 228 11.70 -6.75 -21.73
C ALA A 228 12.70 -5.67 -21.28
N GLN A 229 12.24 -4.64 -20.55
CA GLN A 229 13.14 -3.63 -19.98
C GLN A 229 13.75 -4.01 -18.61
N GLY A 230 13.40 -5.19 -18.04
CA GLY A 230 13.92 -5.64 -16.75
C GLY A 230 13.19 -5.06 -15.53
N THR A 231 11.94 -4.61 -15.70
CA THR A 231 11.11 -4.02 -14.64
C THR A 231 9.85 -4.83 -14.37
N THR A 232 9.92 -6.15 -14.50
CA THR A 232 8.80 -7.04 -14.14
C THR A 232 8.27 -6.68 -12.76
N PRO A 233 6.97 -6.34 -12.61
CA PRO A 233 6.40 -6.02 -11.31
C PRO A 233 6.25 -7.26 -10.44
N GLU A 234 6.48 -7.14 -9.15
CA GLU A 234 6.21 -8.20 -8.18
C GLU A 234 4.70 -8.39 -7.97
N TYR A 235 3.95 -7.29 -8.10
CA TYR A 235 2.50 -7.26 -7.85
C TYR A 235 1.78 -6.57 -8.99
N VAL A 236 0.62 -7.10 -9.38
CA VAL A 236 -0.23 -6.54 -10.45
C VAL A 236 -1.67 -6.48 -9.98
N ALA A 237 -2.21 -5.29 -9.83
CA ALA A 237 -3.63 -5.09 -9.57
C ALA A 237 -4.41 -5.02 -10.90
N ILE A 238 -5.40 -5.89 -11.05
CA ILE A 238 -6.25 -5.97 -12.25
C ILE A 238 -7.53 -5.14 -12.07
N GLY A 239 -7.34 -3.83 -12.06
CA GLY A 239 -8.36 -2.82 -11.80
C GLY A 239 -8.15 -2.10 -10.46
N ASN A 240 -8.80 -0.95 -10.32
CA ASN A 240 -8.77 -0.10 -9.13
C ASN A 240 -10.17 0.03 -8.54
N GLU A 241 -10.35 -0.40 -7.27
CA GLU A 241 -11.61 -0.34 -6.51
C GLU A 241 -12.81 -0.92 -7.26
N ILE A 242 -12.66 -2.15 -7.71
CA ILE A 242 -13.53 -2.84 -8.66
C ILE A 242 -14.71 -3.60 -8.02
N GLN A 243 -15.14 -3.22 -6.82
CA GLN A 243 -16.20 -3.94 -6.08
C GLN A 243 -17.55 -3.99 -6.81
N ALA A 244 -17.78 -3.17 -7.81
CA ALA A 244 -18.98 -3.23 -8.64
C ALA A 244 -18.70 -3.65 -10.10
N GLY A 245 -17.44 -3.94 -10.45
CA GLY A 245 -17.04 -4.41 -11.79
C GLY A 245 -16.08 -3.51 -12.53
N LEU A 246 -15.97 -3.69 -13.85
CA LEU A 246 -15.17 -2.92 -14.80
C LEU A 246 -16.02 -2.49 -16.00
N PHE A 247 -15.61 -1.44 -16.72
CA PHE A 247 -16.18 -1.05 -18.01
C PHE A 247 -17.70 -0.86 -17.99
N TYR A 248 -18.17 0.05 -17.16
CA TYR A 248 -19.60 0.31 -17.05
C TYR A 248 -20.22 0.81 -18.36
N PRO A 249 -21.45 0.35 -18.72
CA PRO A 249 -22.30 -0.57 -17.95
C PRO A 249 -22.05 -2.07 -18.22
N LEU A 250 -21.23 -2.45 -19.22
CA LEU A 250 -21.12 -3.84 -19.71
C LEU A 250 -20.56 -4.83 -18.67
N GLY A 251 -19.59 -4.42 -17.89
CA GLY A 251 -19.00 -5.22 -16.82
C GLY A 251 -19.45 -4.81 -15.42
N TYR A 252 -20.49 -3.97 -15.28
CA TYR A 252 -21.10 -3.65 -14.01
C TYR A 252 -21.80 -4.88 -13.41
N CYS A 253 -21.78 -5.05 -12.10
CA CYS A 253 -22.32 -6.24 -11.43
C CYS A 253 -23.82 -6.48 -11.63
N LYS A 254 -24.57 -5.47 -12.07
CA LYS A 254 -26.00 -5.53 -12.43
C LYS A 254 -26.24 -5.00 -13.84
N LYS A 255 -27.17 -5.62 -14.54
CA LYS A 255 -27.69 -5.11 -15.82
C LYS A 255 -28.67 -3.96 -15.59
N GLU A 256 -29.02 -3.23 -16.64
CA GLU A 256 -29.99 -2.11 -16.59
C GLU A 256 -31.36 -2.54 -16.03
N ASP A 257 -31.79 -3.77 -16.27
CA ASP A 257 -33.01 -4.35 -15.72
C ASP A 257 -32.91 -4.80 -14.27
N GLY A 258 -31.74 -4.59 -13.62
CA GLY A 258 -31.46 -4.96 -12.25
C GLY A 258 -31.07 -6.43 -12.03
N SER A 259 -31.06 -7.26 -13.08
CA SER A 259 -30.60 -8.65 -12.99
C SER A 259 -29.09 -8.74 -12.78
N SER A 260 -28.61 -9.89 -12.23
CA SER A 260 -27.18 -10.14 -12.02
C SER A 260 -26.41 -10.17 -13.35
N ASN A 261 -25.22 -9.56 -13.36
CA ASN A 261 -24.27 -9.58 -14.47
C ASN A 261 -22.94 -10.22 -14.08
N GLU A 262 -22.93 -11.07 -13.06
CA GLU A 262 -21.72 -11.65 -12.48
C GLU A 262 -20.87 -12.46 -13.48
N ILE A 263 -21.52 -13.10 -14.48
CA ILE A 263 -20.80 -13.89 -15.50
C ILE A 263 -19.91 -12.98 -16.35
N ASP A 264 -20.46 -11.88 -16.88
CA ASP A 264 -19.72 -10.95 -17.73
C ASP A 264 -18.64 -10.23 -16.92
N MET A 265 -18.97 -9.75 -15.72
CA MET A 265 -18.06 -9.12 -14.80
C MET A 265 -16.86 -10.06 -14.47
N CYS A 266 -17.11 -11.27 -14.01
CA CYS A 266 -16.06 -12.21 -13.66
C CYS A 266 -15.22 -12.66 -14.86
N SER A 267 -15.82 -12.71 -16.06
CA SER A 267 -15.10 -13.05 -17.29
C SER A 267 -14.05 -11.99 -17.69
N LEU A 268 -14.31 -10.71 -17.40
CA LEU A 268 -13.35 -9.62 -17.62
C LEU A 268 -12.15 -9.76 -16.66
N PHE A 269 -12.39 -10.04 -15.38
CA PHE A 269 -11.30 -10.29 -14.42
C PHE A 269 -10.48 -11.52 -14.80
N SER A 270 -11.13 -12.59 -15.25
CA SER A 270 -10.43 -13.79 -15.74
C SER A 270 -9.56 -13.50 -16.96
N ALA A 271 -10.02 -12.63 -17.86
CA ALA A 271 -9.23 -12.21 -19.02
C ALA A 271 -8.00 -11.38 -18.62
N ALA A 272 -8.15 -10.45 -17.68
CA ALA A 272 -7.04 -9.69 -17.13
C ALA A 272 -6.01 -10.60 -16.44
N SER A 273 -6.46 -11.49 -15.55
CA SER A 273 -5.61 -12.47 -14.86
C SER A 273 -4.84 -13.35 -15.84
N LYS A 274 -5.50 -13.83 -16.90
CA LYS A 274 -4.84 -14.61 -17.95
C LYS A 274 -3.70 -13.84 -18.60
N GLY A 275 -3.88 -12.55 -18.88
CA GLY A 275 -2.83 -11.69 -19.43
C GLY A 275 -1.62 -11.60 -18.50
N VAL A 276 -1.84 -11.46 -17.19
CA VAL A 276 -0.76 -11.44 -16.19
C VAL A 276 -0.01 -12.77 -16.15
N ARG A 277 -0.74 -13.89 -16.04
CA ARG A 277 -0.10 -15.23 -15.94
C ARG A 277 0.72 -15.59 -17.16
N GLU A 278 0.29 -15.15 -18.33
CA GLU A 278 1.01 -15.43 -19.57
C GLU A 278 2.30 -14.60 -19.69
N ALA A 279 2.25 -13.29 -19.40
CA ALA A 279 3.39 -12.40 -19.54
C ALA A 279 4.40 -12.54 -18.36
N THR A 280 3.89 -12.57 -17.14
CA THR A 280 4.68 -12.53 -15.89
C THR A 280 4.13 -13.52 -14.86
N PRO A 281 4.33 -14.83 -15.05
CA PRO A 281 3.71 -15.89 -14.23
C PRO A 281 4.06 -15.80 -12.73
N ASP A 282 5.20 -15.21 -12.39
CA ASP A 282 5.64 -15.05 -10.99
C ASP A 282 5.03 -13.83 -10.29
N SER A 283 4.47 -12.89 -11.04
CA SER A 283 3.78 -11.72 -10.48
C SER A 283 2.54 -12.12 -9.69
N LYS A 284 2.34 -11.52 -8.51
CA LYS A 284 1.17 -11.75 -7.68
C LYS A 284 0.01 -10.88 -8.14
N ILE A 285 -1.12 -11.49 -8.47
CA ILE A 285 -2.33 -10.79 -8.92
C ILE A 285 -3.12 -10.30 -7.71
N ILE A 286 -3.50 -9.03 -7.74
CA ILE A 286 -4.30 -8.38 -6.71
C ILE A 286 -5.68 -8.01 -7.27
N ILE A 287 -6.72 -8.38 -6.52
CA ILE A 287 -8.08 -7.84 -6.67
C ILE A 287 -8.23 -6.69 -5.68
N HIS A 288 -8.39 -5.47 -6.16
CA HIS A 288 -8.43 -4.26 -5.35
C HIS A 288 -9.85 -3.73 -5.16
N LEU A 289 -10.32 -3.75 -3.91
CA LEU A 289 -11.63 -3.26 -3.49
C LEU A 289 -11.46 -2.07 -2.52
N ASN A 290 -12.47 -1.23 -2.40
CA ASN A 290 -12.52 -0.21 -1.35
C ASN A 290 -13.21 -0.73 -0.07
N GLY A 291 -13.37 0.13 0.93
CA GLY A 291 -14.22 -0.14 2.08
C GLY A 291 -13.69 -1.21 3.03
N ALA A 292 -12.41 -1.12 3.43
CA ALA A 292 -11.85 -2.00 4.46
C ALA A 292 -12.75 -2.09 5.70
N GLY A 293 -13.03 -3.32 6.13
CA GLY A 293 -13.92 -3.58 7.26
C GLY A 293 -15.37 -3.95 6.88
N ASP A 294 -15.76 -3.77 5.61
CA ASP A 294 -17.07 -4.17 5.12
C ASP A 294 -17.11 -5.67 4.81
N LYS A 295 -17.62 -6.47 5.77
CA LYS A 295 -17.70 -7.92 5.60
C LYS A 295 -18.67 -8.34 4.50
N ASP A 296 -19.74 -7.60 4.27
CA ASP A 296 -20.80 -8.01 3.36
C ASP A 296 -20.36 -7.83 1.91
N VAL A 297 -19.77 -6.68 1.57
CA VAL A 297 -19.19 -6.42 0.24
C VAL A 297 -18.09 -7.43 -0.08
N TYR A 298 -17.15 -7.65 0.84
CA TYR A 298 -16.05 -8.59 0.60
C TYR A 298 -16.53 -10.05 0.52
N ASN A 299 -17.48 -10.46 1.36
CA ASN A 299 -18.03 -11.81 1.29
C ASN A 299 -18.76 -12.06 -0.03
N TRP A 300 -19.54 -11.10 -0.48
CA TRP A 300 -20.22 -11.17 -1.76
C TRP A 300 -19.24 -11.22 -2.93
N PHE A 301 -18.36 -10.22 -3.05
CA PHE A 301 -17.47 -10.09 -4.19
C PHE A 301 -16.46 -11.25 -4.29
N LEU A 302 -15.76 -11.55 -3.19
CA LEU A 302 -14.78 -12.64 -3.19
C LEU A 302 -15.44 -14.01 -3.30
N GLY A 303 -16.69 -14.13 -2.85
CA GLY A 303 -17.54 -15.30 -3.11
C GLY A 303 -17.79 -15.50 -4.61
N LEU A 304 -18.08 -14.43 -5.35
CA LEU A 304 -18.20 -14.48 -6.82
C LEU A 304 -16.89 -14.88 -7.48
N MET A 305 -15.76 -14.27 -7.08
CA MET A 305 -14.44 -14.64 -7.61
C MET A 305 -14.17 -16.14 -7.43
N LYS A 306 -14.50 -16.70 -6.27
CA LYS A 306 -14.36 -18.14 -5.98
C LYS A 306 -15.30 -18.99 -6.84
N ASN A 307 -16.57 -18.63 -6.93
CA ASN A 307 -17.60 -19.39 -7.67
C ASN A 307 -17.29 -19.44 -9.18
N HIS A 308 -16.78 -18.34 -9.74
CA HIS A 308 -16.41 -18.21 -11.15
C HIS A 308 -14.95 -18.57 -11.42
N GLN A 309 -14.22 -19.04 -10.41
CA GLN A 309 -12.81 -19.49 -10.52
C GLN A 309 -11.88 -18.40 -11.10
N VAL A 310 -12.13 -17.15 -10.75
CA VAL A 310 -11.22 -16.04 -11.11
C VAL A 310 -9.89 -16.26 -10.39
N ASP A 311 -8.79 -16.29 -11.16
CA ASP A 311 -7.46 -16.49 -10.61
C ASP A 311 -6.87 -15.18 -10.06
N TYR A 312 -6.53 -15.17 -8.78
CA TYR A 312 -5.80 -14.10 -8.10
C TYR A 312 -5.09 -14.63 -6.85
N ASP A 313 -4.12 -13.87 -6.34
CA ASP A 313 -3.28 -14.26 -5.20
C ASP A 313 -3.61 -13.47 -3.94
N ILE A 314 -3.93 -12.18 -4.06
CA ILE A 314 -3.97 -11.23 -2.96
C ILE A 314 -5.27 -10.43 -3.01
N ILE A 315 -5.85 -10.22 -1.83
CA ILE A 315 -6.96 -9.28 -1.62
C ILE A 315 -6.35 -7.90 -1.38
N GLY A 316 -6.64 -6.96 -2.27
CA GLY A 316 -6.31 -5.55 -2.09
C GLY A 316 -7.46 -4.79 -1.44
N SER A 317 -7.16 -3.85 -0.55
CA SER A 317 -8.18 -3.06 0.12
C SER A 317 -7.73 -1.63 0.36
N SER A 318 -8.59 -0.63 0.06
CA SER A 318 -8.38 0.75 0.49
C SER A 318 -8.83 0.93 1.94
N TYR A 319 -7.95 1.44 2.77
CA TYR A 319 -8.21 1.78 4.17
C TYR A 319 -7.90 3.24 4.45
N TYR A 320 -8.93 4.05 4.51
CA TYR A 320 -8.85 5.43 5.00
C TYR A 320 -9.73 5.55 6.24
N PRO A 321 -9.17 5.82 7.43
CA PRO A 321 -9.97 5.97 8.65
C PRO A 321 -11.16 6.89 8.49
N PHE A 322 -10.95 8.02 7.80
CA PHE A 322 -11.97 9.01 7.50
C PHE A 322 -13.22 8.45 6.80
N TRP A 323 -13.02 7.62 5.77
CA TRP A 323 -14.16 7.12 4.98
C TRP A 323 -14.81 5.88 5.56
N VAL A 324 -14.03 5.00 6.19
CA VAL A 324 -14.59 3.76 6.75
C VAL A 324 -15.01 3.91 8.22
N HIS A 325 -14.68 5.01 8.88
CA HIS A 325 -14.96 5.30 10.30
C HIS A 325 -14.52 4.16 11.23
N ARG A 326 -13.35 3.57 10.96
CA ARG A 326 -12.80 2.43 11.70
C ARG A 326 -11.36 2.72 12.10
N ASP A 327 -11.00 2.30 13.31
CA ASP A 327 -9.64 2.28 13.79
C ASP A 327 -8.84 1.09 13.22
N VAL A 328 -7.52 1.15 13.38
CA VAL A 328 -6.59 0.11 12.92
C VAL A 328 -6.93 -1.25 13.51
N LYS A 329 -7.31 -1.32 14.80
CA LYS A 329 -7.65 -2.60 15.42
C LYS A 329 -8.83 -3.28 14.72
N SER A 330 -9.91 -2.54 14.51
CA SER A 330 -11.13 -3.05 13.87
C SER A 330 -10.86 -3.55 12.45
N VAL A 331 -10.01 -2.82 11.70
CA VAL A 331 -9.65 -3.19 10.33
C VAL A 331 -8.71 -4.40 10.30
N CYS A 332 -7.80 -4.53 11.25
CA CYS A 332 -6.94 -5.71 11.37
C CYS A 332 -7.72 -6.97 11.78
N ASP A 333 -8.68 -6.85 12.70
CA ASP A 333 -9.59 -7.95 13.06
C ASP A 333 -10.42 -8.41 11.84
N TRP A 334 -10.86 -7.46 11.01
CA TRP A 334 -11.53 -7.76 9.75
C TRP A 334 -10.59 -8.41 8.73
N ALA A 335 -9.36 -7.93 8.60
CA ALA A 335 -8.36 -8.47 7.67
C ALA A 335 -8.02 -9.94 8.01
N GLU A 336 -7.91 -10.28 9.30
CA GLU A 336 -7.74 -11.66 9.75
C GLU A 336 -8.92 -12.55 9.30
N TYR A 337 -10.15 -12.08 9.53
CA TYR A 337 -11.35 -12.79 9.10
C TYR A 337 -11.40 -13.05 7.60
N VAL A 338 -11.10 -12.03 6.76
CA VAL A 338 -11.21 -12.13 5.31
C VAL A 338 -10.10 -13.05 4.75
N THR A 339 -8.87 -12.92 5.25
CA THR A 339 -7.74 -13.75 4.81
C THR A 339 -7.92 -15.22 5.19
N ASP A 340 -8.48 -15.53 6.35
CA ASP A 340 -8.79 -16.90 6.76
C ASP A 340 -9.93 -17.48 5.92
N LYS A 341 -11.01 -16.71 5.73
CA LYS A 341 -12.19 -17.18 5.01
C LYS A 341 -11.94 -17.53 3.56
N PHE A 342 -11.13 -16.72 2.87
CA PHE A 342 -10.89 -16.88 1.44
C PHE A 342 -9.54 -17.54 1.12
N ASP A 343 -8.76 -17.85 2.13
CA ASP A 343 -7.41 -18.44 1.99
C ASP A 343 -6.51 -17.64 1.05
N LYS A 344 -6.52 -16.30 1.21
CA LYS A 344 -5.72 -15.35 0.44
C LYS A 344 -4.98 -14.40 1.37
N ASP A 345 -3.83 -13.89 0.92
CA ASP A 345 -3.15 -12.81 1.61
C ASP A 345 -3.87 -11.47 1.35
N LEU A 346 -3.61 -10.47 2.18
CA LEU A 346 -4.18 -9.13 2.04
C LEU A 346 -3.08 -8.07 2.00
N LEU A 347 -3.26 -7.07 1.14
CA LEU A 347 -2.46 -5.85 1.13
C LEU A 347 -3.41 -4.64 1.24
N PHE A 348 -3.16 -3.74 2.18
CA PHE A 348 -3.82 -2.44 2.14
C PHE A 348 -3.25 -1.63 0.98
N MET A 349 -4.02 -1.56 -0.11
CA MET A 349 -3.63 -0.97 -1.39
C MET A 349 -3.56 0.55 -1.37
N GLU A 350 -4.34 1.15 -0.48
CA GLU A 350 -4.36 2.58 -0.24
C GLU A 350 -4.58 2.85 1.23
N THR A 351 -3.87 3.86 1.73
CA THR A 351 -4.15 4.50 3.01
C THR A 351 -3.64 5.95 2.97
N GLY A 352 -4.18 6.79 3.82
CA GLY A 352 -3.77 8.19 3.93
C GLY A 352 -4.20 8.79 5.25
N TYR A 353 -3.53 9.87 5.66
CA TYR A 353 -3.79 10.58 6.90
C TYR A 353 -3.41 12.05 6.76
N ALA A 354 -4.33 12.97 7.07
CA ALA A 354 -4.05 14.38 6.97
C ALA A 354 -3.18 14.85 8.16
N TRP A 355 -2.02 15.43 7.85
CA TRP A 355 -1.11 16.02 8.82
C TRP A 355 -1.35 17.53 9.05
N ASN A 356 -2.25 18.11 8.27
CA ASN A 356 -2.70 19.49 8.42
C ASN A 356 -4.22 19.53 8.14
N PRO A 357 -5.02 20.26 8.91
CA PRO A 357 -6.47 20.34 8.72
C PRO A 357 -6.87 21.02 7.40
N THR A 358 -5.99 21.82 6.81
CA THR A 358 -6.25 22.56 5.57
C THR A 358 -5.10 22.45 4.57
N LEU A 359 -5.41 22.77 3.34
CA LEU A 359 -4.43 23.06 2.29
C LEU A 359 -3.80 24.45 2.51
N PRO A 360 -2.73 24.82 1.76
CA PRO A 360 -2.06 26.12 1.94
C PRO A 360 -2.96 27.34 1.79
N ASP A 361 -4.05 27.24 1.05
CA ASP A 361 -5.03 28.33 0.85
C ASP A 361 -6.11 28.41 1.94
N GLY A 362 -6.01 27.57 2.98
CA GLY A 362 -6.94 27.52 4.11
C GLY A 362 -8.22 26.70 3.86
N THR A 363 -8.39 26.12 2.68
CA THR A 363 -9.55 25.26 2.38
C THR A 363 -9.28 23.80 2.78
N PRO A 364 -10.32 22.99 3.00
CA PRO A 364 -10.16 21.57 3.26
C PRO A 364 -9.50 20.82 2.09
N GLY A 365 -8.66 19.82 2.41
CA GLY A 365 -8.19 18.83 1.45
C GLY A 365 -9.23 17.71 1.25
N GLN A 366 -8.85 16.68 0.50
CA GLN A 366 -9.69 15.50 0.29
C GLN A 366 -9.99 14.80 1.63
N LEU A 367 -8.99 14.63 2.47
CA LEU A 367 -9.16 14.19 3.86
C LEU A 367 -9.31 15.44 4.74
N SER A 368 -10.55 15.80 5.06
CA SER A 368 -10.87 16.99 5.87
C SER A 368 -10.83 16.73 7.38
N ASN A 369 -10.74 15.48 7.78
CA ASN A 369 -10.50 15.00 9.14
C ASN A 369 -9.89 13.59 9.08
N ASN A 370 -9.60 12.98 10.23
CA ASN A 370 -9.03 11.64 10.32
C ASN A 370 -9.87 10.71 11.22
N ASP A 371 -11.17 10.95 11.34
CA ASP A 371 -12.05 10.14 12.20
C ASP A 371 -11.84 8.61 11.98
N PRO A 372 -11.75 7.84 13.05
CA PRO A 372 -11.96 8.18 14.47
C PRO A 372 -10.78 8.87 15.17
N TYR A 373 -9.66 9.08 14.48
CA TYR A 373 -8.49 9.78 14.97
C TYR A 373 -8.72 11.30 14.97
N LYS A 374 -8.22 11.99 16.01
CA LYS A 374 -8.47 13.42 16.20
C LYS A 374 -7.28 14.32 15.86
N ASP A 375 -6.06 13.75 15.88
CA ASP A 375 -4.82 14.51 15.73
C ASP A 375 -4.46 14.72 14.26
N MET A 376 -4.73 15.91 13.73
CA MET A 376 -4.35 16.31 12.38
C MET A 376 -3.01 17.06 12.41
N SER A 377 -1.96 16.37 12.84
CA SER A 377 -0.60 16.88 12.88
C SER A 377 0.41 15.94 12.24
N LYS A 378 1.62 16.41 11.98
CA LYS A 378 2.74 15.57 11.50
C LYS A 378 3.04 14.43 12.46
N ALA A 379 2.94 14.65 13.77
CA ALA A 379 3.06 13.62 14.81
C ALA A 379 1.87 12.64 14.77
N GLY A 380 0.65 13.13 14.58
CA GLY A 380 -0.55 12.30 14.43
C GLY A 380 -0.45 11.36 13.24
N GLN A 381 0.03 11.83 12.08
CA GLN A 381 0.27 10.99 10.91
C GLN A 381 1.33 9.92 11.18
N LYS A 382 2.43 10.29 11.84
CA LYS A 382 3.47 9.33 12.27
C LYS A 382 2.90 8.25 13.18
N ASN A 383 2.14 8.64 14.20
CA ASN A 383 1.54 7.72 15.16
C ASN A 383 0.55 6.76 14.47
N PHE A 384 -0.27 7.27 13.53
CA PHE A 384 -1.16 6.44 12.74
C PHE A 384 -0.39 5.38 11.93
N LEU A 385 0.69 5.75 11.24
CA LEU A 385 1.50 4.80 10.47
C LEU A 385 2.20 3.76 11.35
N LEU A 386 2.64 4.13 12.54
CA LEU A 386 3.18 3.20 13.54
C LEU A 386 2.09 2.25 14.03
N GLU A 387 0.92 2.76 14.38
CA GLU A 387 -0.23 1.96 14.81
C GLU A 387 -0.66 0.98 13.71
N LEU A 388 -0.78 1.44 12.45
CA LEU A 388 -1.13 0.60 11.32
C LEU A 388 -0.11 -0.52 11.12
N SER A 389 1.17 -0.19 11.14
CA SER A 389 2.24 -1.18 10.99
C SER A 389 2.20 -2.23 12.09
N ASN A 390 2.02 -1.82 13.34
CA ASN A 390 1.95 -2.72 14.48
C ASN A 390 0.66 -3.55 14.47
N GLY A 391 -0.48 -2.94 14.12
CA GLY A 391 -1.75 -3.63 13.94
C GLY A 391 -1.65 -4.75 12.91
N ILE A 392 -1.11 -4.45 11.73
CA ILE A 392 -0.90 -5.44 10.66
C ILE A 392 0.00 -6.60 11.14
N LYS A 393 1.11 -6.29 11.80
CA LYS A 393 2.03 -7.32 12.31
C LYS A 393 1.43 -8.17 13.42
N SER A 394 0.44 -7.66 14.13
CA SER A 394 -0.26 -8.37 15.19
C SER A 394 -1.37 -9.29 14.71
N VAL A 395 -1.75 -9.25 13.42
CA VAL A 395 -2.72 -10.18 12.83
C VAL A 395 -2.21 -11.62 12.97
N SER A 396 -2.99 -12.49 13.60
CA SER A 396 -2.49 -13.79 14.10
C SER A 396 -2.07 -14.75 12.99
N ASN A 397 -2.79 -14.73 11.86
CA ASN A 397 -2.50 -15.60 10.72
C ASN A 397 -1.34 -15.08 9.82
N GLN A 398 -0.82 -13.86 10.10
CA GLN A 398 0.32 -13.25 9.39
C GLN A 398 0.13 -13.11 7.88
N ARG A 399 -1.10 -13.00 7.42
CA ARG A 399 -1.45 -12.93 6.00
C ARG A 399 -1.66 -11.52 5.48
N VAL A 400 -1.47 -10.50 6.31
CA VAL A 400 -1.50 -9.10 5.87
C VAL A 400 -0.09 -8.64 5.54
N LEU A 401 0.16 -8.34 4.26
CA LEU A 401 1.50 -8.13 3.71
C LEU A 401 2.11 -6.78 4.06
N GLY A 402 1.27 -5.79 4.30
CA GLY A 402 1.68 -4.41 4.55
C GLY A 402 0.65 -3.41 4.05
N TYR A 403 1.14 -2.23 3.66
CA TYR A 403 0.29 -1.15 3.15
C TYR A 403 1.00 -0.33 2.07
N VAL A 404 0.21 0.37 1.26
CA VAL A 404 0.63 1.38 0.30
C VAL A 404 0.03 2.73 0.72
N TYR A 405 0.88 3.73 0.93
CA TYR A 405 0.44 5.09 1.21
C TYR A 405 0.08 5.78 -0.10
N TRP A 406 -1.11 6.38 -0.16
CA TRP A 406 -1.61 7.02 -1.38
C TRP A 406 -1.08 8.45 -1.52
N ASP A 407 -0.54 8.76 -2.69
CA ASP A 407 0.02 10.05 -3.08
C ASP A 407 1.00 10.68 -2.05
N PRO A 408 1.96 9.90 -1.48
CA PRO A 408 2.88 10.42 -0.46
C PRO A 408 3.76 11.57 -0.97
N ILE A 409 3.82 11.73 -2.30
CA ILE A 409 4.76 12.61 -3.00
C ILE A 409 4.08 13.80 -3.69
N PHE A 410 2.75 13.88 -3.70
CA PHE A 410 2.01 14.86 -4.47
C PHE A 410 1.97 16.21 -3.74
N ILE A 411 3.14 16.86 -3.63
CA ILE A 411 3.35 18.14 -2.96
C ILE A 411 2.83 19.32 -3.80
N GLU A 412 2.73 20.50 -3.18
CA GLU A 412 2.51 21.74 -3.90
C GLU A 412 3.65 22.03 -4.86
N THR A 413 3.30 22.61 -6.01
CA THR A 413 4.27 22.98 -7.06
C THR A 413 4.11 24.44 -7.47
N PRO A 414 5.17 25.08 -8.00
CA PRO A 414 5.11 26.46 -8.49
C PRO A 414 4.02 26.68 -9.57
N GLN A 415 3.77 25.68 -10.42
CA GLN A 415 2.75 25.75 -11.49
C GLN A 415 1.38 25.22 -11.09
N LYS A 416 1.18 24.91 -9.80
CA LYS A 416 -0.10 24.43 -9.24
C LYS A 416 -0.65 23.22 -9.97
N THR A 417 -0.05 22.06 -9.70
CA THR A 417 -0.50 20.78 -10.22
C THR A 417 -1.64 20.23 -9.36
N GLY A 418 -2.74 19.85 -9.98
CA GLY A 418 -3.81 19.04 -9.39
C GLY A 418 -3.92 17.69 -10.08
N TRP A 419 -4.89 16.88 -9.69
CA TRP A 419 -5.18 15.61 -10.38
C TRP A 419 -5.65 15.78 -11.83
N ILE A 420 -6.17 16.97 -12.15
CA ILE A 420 -6.57 17.38 -13.49
C ILE A 420 -5.87 18.68 -13.86
N LEU A 421 -5.80 18.96 -15.16
CA LEU A 421 -5.20 20.17 -15.70
C LEU A 421 -5.91 21.41 -15.16
N GLY A 422 -5.11 22.35 -14.57
CA GLY A 422 -5.63 23.56 -13.94
C GLY A 422 -6.40 23.33 -12.64
N GLY A 423 -6.49 22.08 -12.20
CA GLY A 423 -7.13 21.72 -10.95
C GLY A 423 -6.27 22.04 -9.74
N LYS A 424 -6.89 21.92 -8.57
CA LYS A 424 -6.26 22.10 -7.26
C LYS A 424 -5.64 20.79 -6.78
N ASN A 425 -4.53 20.87 -6.07
CA ASN A 425 -3.99 19.75 -5.34
C ASN A 425 -4.78 19.56 -4.03
N PHE A 426 -5.65 18.54 -3.99
CA PHE A 426 -6.50 18.27 -2.83
C PHE A 426 -5.86 17.35 -1.78
N VAL A 427 -4.61 16.88 -2.01
CA VAL A 427 -3.94 15.92 -1.15
C VAL A 427 -2.61 16.39 -0.58
N SER A 428 -2.21 17.63 -0.85
CA SER A 428 -0.94 18.14 -0.36
C SER A 428 -0.82 18.16 1.18
N ASN A 429 -1.95 18.15 1.89
CA ASN A 429 -2.00 18.02 3.35
C ASN A 429 -1.93 16.59 3.88
N THR A 430 -1.79 15.58 3.01
CA THR A 430 -1.68 14.15 3.39
C THR A 430 -0.34 13.52 3.01
N THR A 431 0.50 14.23 2.26
CA THR A 431 1.80 13.74 1.76
C THR A 431 2.78 13.40 2.89
N LEU A 432 3.87 12.70 2.55
CA LEU A 432 5.00 12.46 3.47
C LEU A 432 6.06 13.58 3.41
N PHE A 433 5.72 14.67 2.74
CA PHE A 433 6.47 15.91 2.67
C PHE A 433 5.55 17.07 3.03
N ASP A 434 6.09 18.16 3.57
CA ASP A 434 5.30 19.36 3.82
C ASP A 434 5.07 20.16 2.53
N PHE A 435 4.34 21.27 2.64
CA PHE A 435 4.00 22.12 1.49
C PHE A 435 5.21 22.70 0.76
N GLU A 436 6.37 22.79 1.41
CA GLU A 436 7.63 23.23 0.83
C GLU A 436 8.50 22.07 0.34
N GLY A 437 7.99 20.82 0.39
CA GLY A 437 8.67 19.61 -0.05
C GLY A 437 9.72 19.07 0.95
N ASN A 438 9.73 19.53 2.19
CA ASN A 438 10.59 18.94 3.21
C ASN A 438 9.98 17.63 3.74
N ARG A 439 10.79 16.58 3.84
CA ARG A 439 10.39 15.34 4.51
C ARG A 439 9.86 15.62 5.91
N ILE A 440 8.71 15.10 6.24
CA ILE A 440 8.13 15.19 7.57
C ILE A 440 8.41 13.96 8.43
N GLU A 441 8.20 14.08 9.74
CA GLU A 441 8.52 13.01 10.69
C GLU A 441 7.73 11.72 10.52
N ALA A 442 6.61 11.75 9.80
CA ALA A 442 5.84 10.54 9.45
C ALA A 442 6.68 9.51 8.67
N CYS A 443 7.69 9.94 7.89
CA CYS A 443 8.63 9.04 7.25
C CYS A 443 9.45 8.18 8.24
N ASP A 444 9.62 8.64 9.48
CA ASP A 444 10.33 7.86 10.49
C ASP A 444 9.58 6.57 10.83
N ALA A 445 8.24 6.56 10.71
CA ALA A 445 7.45 5.35 10.90
C ALA A 445 7.80 4.24 9.90
N LEU A 446 8.31 4.59 8.73
CA LEU A 446 8.74 3.62 7.73
C LEU A 446 10.05 2.91 8.15
N LYS A 447 10.91 3.54 8.96
CA LYS A 447 12.19 2.96 9.43
C LYS A 447 12.02 1.88 10.49
N TYR A 448 11.10 2.09 11.43
CA TYR A 448 10.95 1.23 12.62
C TYR A 448 10.45 -0.18 12.35
N ASN A 449 10.14 -0.50 11.11
CA ASN A 449 9.50 -1.74 10.71
C ASN A 449 10.37 -2.61 9.77
N ASN A 450 11.64 -2.25 9.61
CA ASN A 450 12.60 -3.01 8.79
C ASN A 450 13.36 -4.05 9.57
#